data_a77115abf63ca48bddfa23d569e90dc0
#
_entry.id   a77115abf63ca48bddfa23d569e90dc0
#
_cell.length_a   1.000
_cell.length_b   1.000
_cell.length_c   1.000
_cell.angle_alpha   90.00
_cell.angle_beta   90.00
_cell.angle_gamma   90.00
#
_symmetry.space_group_name_H-M   'P 1'
#
loop_
_entity.id
_entity.type
_entity.pdbx_description
1 polymer ?
#
loop_
_entity_poly.entity_id
_entity_poly.type
_entity_poly.pdbx_seq_one_letter_code
_entity_poly.pdbx_strand_id
1 'polypeptide(L)'
;MKLEQLIGEATEYDKKVMLEVKKPKSWLKSVSAFANGVGGVLIFGIADDDSVVGIDDVKKAMEVISEQIKIKMDPTPEVLLNAHLVDGKEIVTLEVYPGEETPYYYVGEGNYTAYVRIGNESVMATATDLKRLVLRGKNRTYDSLVTDYCFDDYSFSKLKAAYYKKTKKSMEMKDFESFGIVDKNGMLTNAGALLADESPIYCSRLFCTRWNG
;
A
#
# COMPACT_ATOMS: atom_id res chain seq x y z
N MET A 1 12.96 21.50 -1.36
CA MET A 1 11.49 21.61 -1.42
C MET A 1 11.14 22.94 -0.76
N LYS A 2 10.32 23.79 -1.34
CA LYS A 2 9.94 25.07 -0.70
C LYS A 2 8.79 24.80 0.26
N LEU A 3 8.89 25.32 1.49
CA LEU A 3 7.86 25.13 2.54
C LEU A 3 6.47 25.60 2.08
N GLU A 4 6.43 26.64 1.23
CA GLU A 4 5.21 27.18 0.60
C GLU A 4 4.43 26.15 -0.22
N GLN A 5 5.08 25.04 -0.65
CA GLN A 5 4.43 23.93 -1.36
C GLN A 5 3.85 22.87 -0.41
N LEU A 6 4.17 22.96 0.89
CA LEU A 6 3.71 22.05 1.94
C LEU A 6 2.53 22.63 2.74
N ILE A 7 2.10 23.85 2.40
CA ILE A 7 1.01 24.56 3.08
C ILE A 7 -0.31 24.13 2.44
N GLY A 8 -1.03 23.29 3.13
CA GLY A 8 -2.36 22.80 2.80
C GLY A 8 -2.65 21.49 3.52
N GLU A 9 -3.90 21.24 3.85
CA GLU A 9 -4.36 19.92 4.32
C GLU A 9 -4.32 18.94 3.13
N ALA A 10 -3.19 18.30 2.91
CA ALA A 10 -3.07 17.28 1.90
C ALA A 10 -2.96 15.89 2.55
N THR A 11 -3.47 14.88 1.86
CA THR A 11 -3.40 13.47 2.27
C THR A 11 -1.95 13.00 2.52
N GLU A 12 -0.99 13.69 1.90
CA GLU A 12 0.43 13.35 1.88
C GLU A 12 1.26 13.99 3.00
N TYR A 13 0.65 14.84 3.84
CA TYR A 13 1.38 15.53 4.91
C TYR A 13 0.73 15.29 6.27
N ASP A 14 1.55 15.28 7.32
CA ASP A 14 1.12 15.25 8.72
C ASP A 14 2.03 16.15 9.56
N LYS A 15 1.48 17.21 10.17
CA LYS A 15 2.21 18.19 10.96
C LYS A 15 2.19 17.80 12.43
N LYS A 16 3.31 18.03 13.12
CA LYS A 16 3.47 17.78 14.54
C LYS A 16 4.19 18.96 15.19
N VAL A 17 3.58 19.54 16.20
CA VAL A 17 4.19 20.66 16.94
C VAL A 17 5.53 20.26 17.54
N MET A 18 5.62 19.02 18.06
CA MET A 18 6.83 18.46 18.67
C MET A 18 6.94 16.97 18.45
N LEU A 19 8.10 16.42 18.69
CA LEU A 19 8.32 14.97 18.71
C LEU A 19 7.86 14.41 20.06
N GLU A 20 6.74 13.67 20.04
CA GLU A 20 6.21 12.99 21.25
C GLU A 20 6.98 11.70 21.53
N VAL A 21 8.13 11.80 22.21
CA VAL A 21 9.01 10.68 22.53
C VAL A 21 8.32 9.62 23.41
N LYS A 22 7.54 10.08 24.41
CA LYS A 22 6.82 9.20 25.36
C LYS A 22 5.58 8.52 24.77
N LYS A 23 5.04 9.07 23.69
CA LYS A 23 3.84 8.55 23.00
C LYS A 23 4.11 8.37 21.50
N PRO A 24 5.07 7.55 21.11
CA PRO A 24 5.50 7.44 19.72
C PRO A 24 4.40 6.97 18.77
N LYS A 25 3.37 6.29 19.28
CA LYS A 25 2.18 5.91 18.50
C LYS A 25 1.50 7.11 17.86
N SER A 26 1.56 8.30 18.43
CA SER A 26 0.90 9.52 17.93
C SER A 26 1.37 9.90 16.51
N TRP A 27 2.62 9.60 16.18
CA TRP A 27 3.20 9.87 14.87
C TRP A 27 3.60 8.62 14.10
N LEU A 28 3.96 7.49 14.75
CA LEU A 28 4.26 6.22 14.07
C LEU A 28 3.05 5.62 13.35
N LYS A 29 1.81 5.91 13.79
CA LYS A 29 0.61 5.56 13.02
C LYS A 29 0.61 6.19 11.63
N SER A 30 1.14 7.41 11.49
CA SER A 30 1.25 8.08 10.20
C SER A 30 2.38 7.50 9.36
N VAL A 31 3.50 7.09 9.97
CA VAL A 31 4.55 6.34 9.29
C VAL A 31 3.99 5.04 8.69
N SER A 32 3.24 4.26 9.49
CA SER A 32 2.58 3.04 9.00
C SER A 32 1.62 3.35 7.84
N ALA A 33 0.78 4.38 7.98
CA ALA A 33 -0.21 4.74 6.98
C ALA A 33 0.42 5.22 5.67
N PHE A 34 1.52 5.98 5.72
CA PHE A 34 2.26 6.42 4.55
C PHE A 34 2.96 5.26 3.85
N ALA A 35 3.67 4.39 4.57
CA ALA A 35 4.30 3.20 4.01
C ALA A 35 3.27 2.24 3.39
N ASN A 36 2.09 2.13 3.98
CA ASN A 36 0.96 1.36 3.45
C ASN A 36 0.21 2.05 2.31
N GLY A 37 0.52 3.32 2.03
CA GLY A 37 -0.15 4.14 1.03
C GLY A 37 0.74 4.47 -0.17
N VAL A 38 0.74 5.74 -0.51
CA VAL A 38 1.51 6.36 -1.61
C VAL A 38 2.77 7.08 -1.11
N GLY A 39 3.10 6.90 0.16
CA GLY A 39 4.12 7.67 0.85
C GLY A 39 3.56 8.93 1.49
N GLY A 40 4.45 9.76 2.06
CA GLY A 40 4.07 11.03 2.65
C GLY A 40 5.15 11.61 3.55
N VAL A 41 4.90 12.79 4.09
CA VAL A 41 5.87 13.54 4.90
C VAL A 41 5.28 13.89 6.26
N LEU A 42 5.99 13.53 7.35
CA LEU A 42 5.74 14.10 8.66
C LEU A 42 6.68 15.30 8.86
N ILE A 43 6.13 16.38 9.40
CA ILE A 43 6.87 17.60 9.67
C ILE A 43 6.78 17.89 11.17
N PHE A 44 7.92 17.86 11.86
CA PHE A 44 8.01 18.15 13.27
C PHE A 44 8.54 19.57 13.49
N GLY A 45 7.89 20.31 14.39
CA GLY A 45 8.18 21.71 14.71
C GLY A 45 7.26 22.72 14.02
N ILE A 46 6.12 22.24 13.46
CA ILE A 46 5.08 23.09 12.86
C ILE A 46 3.75 22.85 13.56
N ALA A 47 3.07 23.93 13.95
CA ALA A 47 1.73 23.86 14.55
C ALA A 47 0.62 23.74 13.49
N ASP A 48 -0.60 23.45 13.94
CA ASP A 48 -1.76 23.25 13.06
C ASP A 48 -2.15 24.53 12.30
N ASP A 49 -1.80 25.71 12.83
CA ASP A 49 -2.00 27.02 12.20
C ASP A 49 -0.86 27.43 11.27
N ASP A 50 0.02 26.49 10.92
CA ASP A 50 1.22 26.67 10.10
C ASP A 50 2.33 27.51 10.72
N SER A 51 2.21 27.91 11.98
CA SER A 51 3.27 28.62 12.68
C SER A 51 4.48 27.70 12.97
N VAL A 52 5.68 28.22 12.72
CA VAL A 52 6.92 27.51 12.99
C VAL A 52 7.24 27.58 14.46
N VAL A 53 7.15 26.45 15.14
CA VAL A 53 7.52 26.32 16.56
C VAL A 53 9.01 26.00 16.72
N GLY A 54 9.51 25.09 15.88
CA GLY A 54 10.89 24.60 15.88
C GLY A 54 11.10 23.39 16.80
N ILE A 55 12.30 22.81 16.69
CA ILE A 55 12.81 21.70 17.50
C ILE A 55 14.13 22.12 18.14
N ASP A 56 14.25 22.05 19.47
CA ASP A 56 15.42 22.54 20.20
C ASP A 56 16.70 21.73 19.92
N ASP A 57 16.59 20.41 19.80
CA ASP A 57 17.71 19.49 19.55
C ASP A 57 17.37 18.56 18.38
N VAL A 58 17.61 19.07 17.18
CA VAL A 58 17.31 18.37 15.92
C VAL A 58 18.09 17.07 15.80
N LYS A 59 19.36 17.04 16.21
CA LYS A 59 20.18 15.83 16.12
C LYS A 59 19.58 14.72 16.97
N LYS A 60 19.25 15.03 18.23
CA LYS A 60 18.64 14.07 19.13
C LYS A 60 17.24 13.64 18.65
N ALA A 61 16.46 14.58 18.09
CA ALA A 61 15.14 14.25 17.52
C ALA A 61 15.28 13.24 16.37
N MET A 62 16.21 13.43 15.45
CA MET A 62 16.46 12.51 14.33
C MET A 62 16.95 11.13 14.81
N GLU A 63 17.82 11.08 15.82
CA GLU A 63 18.27 9.81 16.44
C GLU A 63 17.06 9.06 17.04
N VAL A 64 16.23 9.75 17.82
CA VAL A 64 15.02 9.15 18.43
C VAL A 64 14.02 8.66 17.38
N ILE A 65 13.77 9.45 16.33
CA ILE A 65 12.86 9.04 15.24
C ILE A 65 13.36 7.75 14.60
N SER A 66 14.65 7.71 14.23
CA SER A 66 15.25 6.53 13.58
C SER A 66 15.18 5.28 14.47
N GLU A 67 15.49 5.43 15.76
CA GLU A 67 15.44 4.35 16.73
C GLU A 67 14.00 3.83 16.92
N GLN A 68 13.04 4.72 17.08
CA GLN A 68 11.64 4.32 17.27
C GLN A 68 11.06 3.63 16.04
N ILE A 69 11.40 4.09 14.81
CA ILE A 69 11.00 3.41 13.57
C ILE A 69 11.57 2.00 13.55
N LYS A 70 12.89 1.85 13.80
CA LYS A 70 13.56 0.55 13.78
C LYS A 70 12.97 -0.44 14.80
N ILE A 71 12.57 0.02 15.98
CA ILE A 71 12.08 -0.86 17.06
C ILE A 71 10.58 -1.14 16.93
N LYS A 72 9.82 -0.17 16.41
CA LYS A 72 8.35 -0.21 16.47
C LYS A 72 7.64 -0.29 15.14
N MET A 73 8.38 -0.46 14.04
CA MET A 73 7.81 -0.72 12.73
C MET A 73 8.26 -2.08 12.21
N ASP A 74 7.30 -2.85 11.68
CA ASP A 74 7.57 -4.16 11.08
C ASP A 74 6.67 -4.33 9.82
N PRO A 75 7.25 -4.53 8.62
CA PRO A 75 8.67 -4.30 8.29
C PRO A 75 9.12 -2.86 8.55
N THR A 76 10.43 -2.63 8.62
CA THR A 76 10.97 -1.27 8.74
C THR A 76 10.77 -0.54 7.40
N PRO A 77 10.03 0.58 7.34
CA PRO A 77 9.82 1.31 6.10
C PRO A 77 11.07 2.07 5.66
N GLU A 78 11.19 2.31 4.36
CA GLU A 78 12.19 3.21 3.82
C GLU A 78 11.81 4.67 4.12
N VAL A 79 12.75 5.41 4.71
CA VAL A 79 12.51 6.78 5.15
C VAL A 79 13.72 7.68 4.89
N LEU A 80 13.46 8.97 4.70
CA LEU A 80 14.48 10.01 4.61
C LEU A 80 14.21 11.10 5.64
N LEU A 81 15.19 11.36 6.50
CA LEU A 81 15.16 12.41 7.52
C LEU A 81 15.99 13.61 7.07
N ASN A 82 15.41 14.81 7.13
CA ASN A 82 16.10 16.06 6.85
C ASN A 82 15.81 17.09 7.93
N ALA A 83 16.80 17.93 8.21
CA ALA A 83 16.66 19.13 9.02
C ALA A 83 16.60 20.37 8.11
N HIS A 84 15.72 21.31 8.45
CA HIS A 84 15.55 22.56 7.71
C HIS A 84 15.51 23.74 8.67
N LEU A 85 16.13 24.85 8.26
CA LEU A 85 16.02 26.12 8.96
C LEU A 85 14.89 26.95 8.31
N VAL A 86 13.87 27.29 9.08
CA VAL A 86 12.70 28.04 8.63
C VAL A 86 12.42 29.15 9.66
N ASP A 87 12.38 30.39 9.23
CA ASP A 87 12.15 31.56 10.10
C ASP A 87 13.08 31.61 11.32
N GLY A 88 14.34 31.18 11.13
CA GLY A 88 15.34 31.13 12.20
C GLY A 88 15.18 30.00 13.21
N LYS A 89 14.25 29.06 12.97
CA LYS A 89 14.00 27.88 13.79
C LYS A 89 14.26 26.60 13.00
N GLU A 90 14.79 25.59 13.65
CA GLU A 90 15.02 24.30 13.02
C GLU A 90 13.78 23.40 13.10
N ILE A 91 13.43 22.76 12.00
CA ILE A 91 12.36 21.76 11.89
C ILE A 91 12.94 20.46 11.34
N VAL A 92 12.25 19.33 11.59
CA VAL A 92 12.62 18.02 11.05
C VAL A 92 11.51 17.53 10.11
N THR A 93 11.90 17.09 8.92
CA THR A 93 11.00 16.37 8.01
C THR A 93 11.38 14.91 7.95
N LEU A 94 10.37 14.04 8.05
CA LEU A 94 10.48 12.60 7.87
C LEU A 94 9.65 12.23 6.64
N GLU A 95 10.32 12.01 5.52
CA GLU A 95 9.72 11.49 4.31
C GLU A 95 9.65 9.96 4.41
N VAL A 96 8.46 9.40 4.21
CA VAL A 96 8.20 7.96 4.23
C VAL A 96 7.85 7.54 2.81
N TYR A 97 8.63 6.61 2.24
CA TYR A 97 8.38 6.11 0.90
C TYR A 97 7.27 5.06 0.89
N PRO A 98 6.55 4.90 -0.25
CA PRO A 98 5.61 3.81 -0.44
C PRO A 98 6.31 2.47 -0.26
N GLY A 99 5.81 1.64 0.64
CA GLY A 99 6.42 0.35 0.92
C GLY A 99 5.97 -0.75 -0.06
N GLU A 100 6.91 -1.61 -0.44
CA GLU A 100 6.66 -2.76 -1.33
C GLU A 100 6.19 -4.00 -0.56
N GLU A 101 6.61 -4.15 0.71
CA GLU A 101 6.32 -5.31 1.57
C GLU A 101 5.11 -5.08 2.48
N THR A 102 4.05 -4.46 1.96
CA THR A 102 2.85 -4.20 2.76
C THR A 102 2.21 -5.50 3.28
N PRO A 103 1.60 -5.48 4.50
CA PRO A 103 1.35 -4.34 5.36
C PRO A 103 2.52 -4.01 6.30
N TYR A 104 2.78 -2.71 6.49
CA TYR A 104 3.70 -2.17 7.49
C TYR A 104 2.95 -1.91 8.78
N TYR A 105 3.35 -2.58 9.85
CA TYR A 105 2.69 -2.50 11.15
C TYR A 105 3.42 -1.57 12.11
N TYR A 106 2.66 -0.84 12.90
CA TYR A 106 3.13 -0.34 14.17
C TYR A 106 3.09 -1.48 15.19
N VAL A 107 4.23 -1.75 15.83
CA VAL A 107 4.38 -2.77 16.86
C VAL A 107 4.47 -2.07 18.22
N GLY A 108 3.45 -2.20 19.01
CA GLY A 108 3.40 -1.60 20.33
C GLY A 108 2.52 -2.41 21.28
N GLU A 109 2.93 -2.51 22.54
CA GLU A 109 2.19 -3.22 23.59
C GLU A 109 1.82 -4.67 23.19
N GLY A 110 2.70 -5.35 22.41
CA GLY A 110 2.46 -6.72 21.96
C GLY A 110 1.48 -6.85 20.77
N ASN A 111 0.99 -5.75 20.23
CA ASN A 111 0.04 -5.75 19.13
C ASN A 111 0.67 -5.24 17.83
N TYR A 112 0.31 -5.88 16.71
CA TYR A 112 0.61 -5.47 15.35
C TYR A 112 -0.59 -4.71 14.78
N THR A 113 -0.45 -3.42 14.55
CA THR A 113 -1.52 -2.58 14.03
C THR A 113 -1.09 -1.90 12.75
N ALA A 114 -1.71 -2.22 11.62
CA ALA A 114 -1.51 -1.48 10.38
C ALA A 114 -2.44 -0.26 10.34
N TYR A 115 -1.92 0.83 9.80
CA TYR A 115 -2.70 2.05 9.56
C TYR A 115 -2.76 2.36 8.07
N VAL A 116 -3.84 3.01 7.65
CA VAL A 116 -4.05 3.51 6.29
C VAL A 116 -4.45 4.98 6.34
N ARG A 117 -4.20 5.70 5.24
CA ARG A 117 -4.56 7.11 5.14
C ARG A 117 -5.97 7.24 4.54
N ILE A 118 -6.84 7.98 5.23
CA ILE A 118 -8.15 8.38 4.73
C ILE A 118 -8.24 9.90 4.88
N GLY A 119 -8.13 10.61 3.74
CA GLY A 119 -7.97 12.06 3.77
C GLY A 119 -6.69 12.46 4.51
N ASN A 120 -6.82 13.34 5.50
CA ASN A 120 -5.71 13.79 6.35
C ASN A 120 -5.51 12.95 7.63
N GLU A 121 -6.28 11.86 7.83
CA GLU A 121 -6.20 11.03 9.03
C GLU A 121 -5.52 9.69 8.79
N SER A 122 -4.73 9.25 9.77
CA SER A 122 -4.17 7.89 9.84
C SER A 122 -5.05 7.03 10.73
N VAL A 123 -5.84 6.15 10.11
CA VAL A 123 -6.82 5.28 10.78
C VAL A 123 -6.35 3.82 10.76
N MET A 124 -6.84 3.03 11.70
CA MET A 124 -6.56 1.60 11.75
C MET A 124 -7.12 0.91 10.51
N ALA A 125 -6.31 0.07 9.88
CA ALA A 125 -6.72 -0.72 8.72
C ALA A 125 -7.84 -1.69 9.09
N THR A 126 -8.90 -1.71 8.28
CA THR A 126 -9.99 -2.70 8.41
C THR A 126 -9.51 -4.08 7.92
N ALA A 127 -10.31 -5.13 8.17
CA ALA A 127 -10.01 -6.46 7.64
C ALA A 127 -9.92 -6.46 6.09
N THR A 128 -10.71 -5.62 5.42
CA THR A 128 -10.66 -5.47 3.96
C THR A 128 -9.38 -4.78 3.51
N ASP A 129 -8.96 -3.73 4.22
CA ASP A 129 -7.71 -3.03 3.93
C ASP A 129 -6.51 -3.96 4.12
N LEU A 130 -6.50 -4.74 5.21
CA LEU A 130 -5.45 -5.73 5.46
C LEU A 130 -5.34 -6.76 4.34
N LYS A 131 -6.47 -7.28 3.83
CA LYS A 131 -6.45 -8.18 2.67
C LYS A 131 -5.79 -7.54 1.45
N ARG A 132 -6.15 -6.28 1.13
CA ARG A 132 -5.56 -5.54 0.01
C ARG A 132 -4.06 -5.31 0.19
N LEU A 133 -3.65 -4.91 1.39
CA LEU A 133 -2.24 -4.69 1.71
C LEU A 133 -1.42 -5.98 1.57
N VAL A 134 -1.91 -7.10 2.10
CA VAL A 134 -1.24 -8.41 1.99
C VAL A 134 -1.11 -8.84 0.53
N LEU A 135 -2.14 -8.64 -0.30
CA LEU A 135 -2.07 -8.97 -1.72
C LEU A 135 -1.03 -8.09 -2.45
N ARG A 136 -1.03 -6.78 -2.16
CA ARG A 136 -0.06 -5.85 -2.72
C ARG A 136 1.38 -6.22 -2.36
N GLY A 137 1.67 -6.50 -1.10
CA GLY A 137 3.01 -6.87 -0.64
C GLY A 137 3.50 -8.23 -1.16
N LYS A 138 2.59 -9.08 -1.64
CA LYS A 138 2.94 -10.34 -2.31
C LYS A 138 3.02 -10.21 -3.82
N ASN A 139 2.89 -9.01 -4.39
CA ASN A 139 2.74 -8.77 -5.83
C ASN A 139 1.64 -9.65 -6.47
N ARG A 140 0.56 -9.90 -5.72
CA ARG A 140 -0.58 -10.69 -6.20
C ARG A 140 -1.79 -9.78 -6.37
N THR A 141 -2.44 -9.95 -7.49
CA THR A 141 -3.73 -9.32 -7.78
C THR A 141 -4.86 -10.31 -7.47
N TYR A 142 -6.09 -9.82 -7.31
CA TYR A 142 -7.24 -10.67 -7.00
C TYR A 142 -7.46 -11.76 -8.05
N ASP A 143 -7.26 -11.43 -9.31
CA ASP A 143 -7.38 -12.34 -10.45
C ASP A 143 -6.36 -13.49 -10.42
N SER A 144 -5.19 -13.29 -9.82
CA SER A 144 -4.13 -14.31 -9.71
C SER A 144 -4.31 -15.27 -8.51
N LEU A 145 -5.29 -15.03 -7.63
CA LEU A 145 -5.55 -15.92 -6.50
C LEU A 145 -6.15 -17.25 -6.99
N VAL A 146 -5.59 -18.36 -6.48
CA VAL A 146 -6.07 -19.71 -6.77
C VAL A 146 -7.40 -19.94 -6.05
N THR A 147 -8.33 -20.59 -6.73
CA THR A 147 -9.64 -20.99 -6.23
C THR A 147 -9.67 -22.47 -5.87
N ASP A 148 -10.77 -22.95 -5.34
CA ASP A 148 -11.03 -24.39 -5.09
C ASP A 148 -11.64 -25.10 -6.32
N TYR A 149 -11.68 -24.45 -7.49
CA TYR A 149 -12.25 -25.03 -8.72
C TYR A 149 -11.17 -25.71 -9.56
N CYS A 150 -11.38 -26.96 -9.94
CA CYS A 150 -10.48 -27.72 -10.81
C CYS A 150 -10.68 -27.33 -12.28
N PHE A 151 -9.60 -27.18 -13.05
CA PHE A 151 -9.65 -26.82 -14.47
C PHE A 151 -10.43 -27.83 -15.32
N ASP A 152 -10.33 -29.12 -14.99
CA ASP A 152 -10.96 -30.20 -15.75
C ASP A 152 -12.50 -30.20 -15.63
N ASP A 153 -13.05 -29.53 -14.61
CA ASP A 153 -14.49 -29.44 -14.39
C ASP A 153 -15.14 -28.33 -15.25
N TYR A 154 -14.36 -27.53 -15.97
CA TYR A 154 -14.83 -26.35 -16.70
C TYR A 154 -14.42 -26.33 -18.15
N SER A 155 -15.26 -25.70 -18.97
CA SER A 155 -15.02 -25.52 -20.42
C SER A 155 -14.52 -24.09 -20.72
N PHE A 156 -13.64 -23.98 -21.72
CA PHE A 156 -13.04 -22.73 -22.19
C PHE A 156 -13.15 -22.56 -23.70
N SER A 157 -14.26 -22.99 -24.29
CA SER A 157 -14.46 -23.00 -25.75
C SER A 157 -14.38 -21.61 -26.36
N LYS A 158 -14.98 -20.60 -25.69
CA LYS A 158 -14.97 -19.20 -26.12
C LYS A 158 -13.55 -18.61 -26.09
N LEU A 159 -12.81 -18.89 -25.00
CA LEU A 159 -11.42 -18.44 -24.86
C LEU A 159 -10.51 -19.08 -25.91
N LYS A 160 -10.60 -20.40 -26.11
CA LYS A 160 -9.86 -21.15 -27.13
C LYS A 160 -10.15 -20.63 -28.54
N ALA A 161 -11.41 -20.35 -28.84
CA ALA A 161 -11.81 -19.79 -30.13
C ALA A 161 -11.23 -18.38 -30.37
N ALA A 162 -11.27 -17.51 -29.33
CA ALA A 162 -10.71 -16.16 -29.39
C ALA A 162 -9.17 -16.21 -29.58
N TYR A 163 -8.49 -17.10 -28.87
CA TYR A 163 -7.04 -17.31 -29.00
C TYR A 163 -6.68 -17.77 -30.42
N TYR A 164 -7.38 -18.80 -30.94
CA TYR A 164 -7.16 -19.31 -32.29
C TYR A 164 -7.41 -18.22 -33.35
N LYS A 165 -8.46 -17.43 -33.21
CA LYS A 165 -8.76 -16.31 -34.14
C LYS A 165 -7.58 -15.34 -34.26
N LYS A 166 -6.90 -15.05 -33.14
CA LYS A 166 -5.77 -14.10 -33.08
C LYS A 166 -4.45 -14.73 -33.49
N THR A 167 -4.13 -15.92 -32.99
CA THR A 167 -2.80 -16.53 -33.09
C THR A 167 -2.69 -17.55 -34.18
N LYS A 168 -3.82 -18.08 -34.68
CA LYS A 168 -3.92 -19.25 -35.62
C LYS A 168 -3.34 -20.53 -35.00
N LYS A 169 -3.18 -20.62 -33.70
CA LYS A 169 -2.68 -21.78 -32.96
C LYS A 169 -3.73 -22.28 -31.99
N SER A 170 -3.73 -23.59 -31.71
CA SER A 170 -4.54 -24.17 -30.63
C SER A 170 -3.96 -23.78 -29.29
N MET A 171 -4.81 -23.49 -28.31
CA MET A 171 -4.42 -23.18 -26.94
C MET A 171 -4.14 -24.47 -26.19
N GLU A 172 -2.96 -24.63 -25.66
CA GLU A 172 -2.49 -25.78 -24.89
C GLU A 172 -2.46 -25.47 -23.39
N MET A 173 -2.27 -26.49 -22.53
CA MET A 173 -2.26 -26.31 -21.07
C MET A 173 -1.21 -25.28 -20.62
N LYS A 174 -0.02 -25.30 -21.21
CA LYS A 174 1.04 -24.30 -20.92
C LYS A 174 0.61 -22.85 -21.20
N ASP A 175 -0.31 -22.64 -22.16
CA ASP A 175 -0.83 -21.29 -22.44
C ASP A 175 -1.80 -20.86 -21.35
N PHE A 176 -2.62 -21.76 -20.82
CA PHE A 176 -3.50 -21.49 -19.68
C PHE A 176 -2.69 -21.15 -18.42
N GLU A 177 -1.61 -21.87 -18.14
CA GLU A 177 -0.70 -21.56 -17.04
C GLU A 177 -0.01 -20.21 -17.26
N SER A 178 0.52 -19.96 -18.46
CA SER A 178 1.23 -18.72 -18.80
C SER A 178 0.34 -17.48 -18.71
N PHE A 179 -0.95 -17.62 -19.02
CA PHE A 179 -1.93 -16.54 -18.87
C PHE A 179 -2.52 -16.43 -17.45
N GLY A 180 -2.05 -17.25 -16.51
CA GLY A 180 -2.56 -17.24 -15.14
C GLY A 180 -4.01 -17.67 -15.01
N ILE A 181 -4.51 -18.49 -15.92
CA ILE A 181 -5.87 -19.07 -15.88
C ILE A 181 -5.92 -20.24 -14.90
N VAL A 182 -4.86 -21.02 -14.87
CA VAL A 182 -4.70 -22.23 -14.05
C VAL A 182 -3.33 -22.19 -13.35
N ASP A 183 -3.26 -22.74 -12.16
CA ASP A 183 -2.02 -22.94 -11.45
C ASP A 183 -1.33 -24.27 -11.83
N LYS A 184 -0.13 -24.50 -11.31
CA LYS A 184 0.65 -25.73 -11.55
C LYS A 184 -0.01 -27.01 -11.03
N ASN A 185 -1.02 -26.91 -10.18
CA ASN A 185 -1.76 -28.03 -9.59
C ASN A 185 -3.08 -28.29 -10.35
N GLY A 186 -3.34 -27.57 -11.44
CA GLY A 186 -4.58 -27.72 -12.20
C GLY A 186 -5.78 -26.99 -11.57
N MET A 187 -5.55 -26.08 -10.62
CA MET A 187 -6.62 -25.31 -10.00
C MET A 187 -6.81 -23.97 -10.73
N LEU A 188 -8.05 -23.56 -10.95
CA LEU A 188 -8.34 -22.26 -11.55
C LEU A 188 -7.91 -21.11 -10.64
N THR A 189 -7.41 -20.05 -11.26
CA THR A 189 -7.34 -18.75 -10.60
C THR A 189 -8.71 -18.06 -10.66
N ASN A 190 -8.89 -16.93 -9.96
CA ASN A 190 -10.10 -16.13 -10.12
C ASN A 190 -10.29 -15.67 -11.57
N ALA A 191 -9.20 -15.33 -12.29
CA ALA A 191 -9.27 -15.05 -13.72
C ALA A 191 -9.76 -16.27 -14.52
N GLY A 192 -9.27 -17.46 -14.20
CA GLY A 192 -9.71 -18.71 -14.82
C GLY A 192 -11.20 -18.98 -14.58
N ALA A 193 -11.63 -18.87 -13.34
CA ALA A 193 -13.04 -19.06 -12.97
C ALA A 193 -13.98 -18.06 -13.65
N LEU A 194 -13.53 -16.80 -13.84
CA LEU A 194 -14.28 -15.77 -14.56
C LEU A 194 -14.36 -16.00 -16.07
N LEU A 195 -13.32 -16.58 -16.66
CA LEU A 195 -13.19 -16.80 -18.11
C LEU A 195 -13.75 -18.17 -18.57
N ALA A 196 -14.16 -19.03 -17.66
CA ALA A 196 -14.86 -20.27 -17.98
C ALA A 196 -16.15 -19.97 -18.76
N ASP A 197 -16.54 -20.87 -19.68
CA ASP A 197 -17.76 -20.73 -20.49
C ASP A 197 -19.01 -20.59 -19.61
N GLU A 198 -19.02 -21.31 -18.48
CA GLU A 198 -19.97 -21.21 -17.38
C GLU A 198 -19.18 -20.89 -16.11
N SER A 199 -19.14 -19.61 -15.74
CA SER A 199 -18.39 -19.17 -14.56
C SER A 199 -19.04 -19.67 -13.26
N PRO A 200 -18.28 -20.27 -12.34
CA PRO A 200 -18.77 -20.65 -11.01
C PRO A 200 -18.99 -19.43 -10.09
N ILE A 201 -18.60 -18.24 -10.52
CA ILE A 201 -18.69 -17.02 -9.72
C ILE A 201 -19.97 -16.27 -10.05
N TYR A 202 -21.02 -16.46 -9.23
CA TYR A 202 -22.36 -15.93 -9.46
C TYR A 202 -22.49 -14.41 -9.45
N CYS A 203 -21.64 -13.70 -8.75
CA CYS A 203 -21.75 -12.24 -8.55
C CYS A 203 -20.69 -11.45 -9.32
N SER A 204 -20.05 -12.07 -10.33
CA SER A 204 -19.03 -11.37 -11.11
C SER A 204 -19.67 -10.50 -12.19
N ARG A 205 -19.20 -9.24 -12.27
CA ARG A 205 -19.57 -8.31 -13.36
C ARG A 205 -18.30 -7.74 -13.93
N LEU A 206 -18.16 -7.87 -15.26
CA LEU A 206 -17.05 -7.26 -15.98
C LEU A 206 -17.50 -5.91 -16.54
N PHE A 207 -16.86 -4.84 -16.11
CA PHE A 207 -17.07 -3.50 -16.66
C PHE A 207 -15.91 -3.16 -17.57
N CYS A 208 -16.18 -3.00 -18.87
CA CYS A 208 -15.17 -2.59 -19.84
C CYS A 208 -15.49 -1.19 -20.33
N THR A 209 -14.54 -0.25 -20.17
CA THR A 209 -14.64 1.11 -20.74
C THR A 209 -13.63 1.21 -21.87
N ARG A 210 -14.11 1.57 -23.05
CA ARG A 210 -13.26 1.89 -24.20
C ARG A 210 -13.10 3.41 -24.28
N TRP A 211 -11.89 3.87 -24.12
CA TRP A 211 -11.53 5.26 -24.36
C TRP A 211 -11.20 5.41 -25.85
N ASN A 212 -11.97 6.23 -26.53
CA ASN A 212 -11.61 6.70 -27.87
C ASN A 212 -10.90 8.05 -27.64
N GLY A 213 -9.57 8.02 -27.72
CA GLY A 213 -8.71 9.19 -27.60
C GLY A 213 -8.94 10.19 -28.71
#